data_5881ec0e8ebf923d11afb59656f92438
#
_entry.id   5881ec0e8ebf923d11afb59656f92438
#
_cell.length_a   1.000
_cell.length_b   1.000
_cell.length_c   1.000
_cell.angle_alpha   90.00
_cell.angle_beta   90.00
_cell.angle_gamma   90.00
#
_symmetry.space_group_name_H-M   'P 1'
#
loop_
_entity.id
_entity.type
_entity.pdbx_description
1 polymer ?
#
loop_
_entity_poly.entity_id
_entity_poly.type
_entity_poly.pdbx_seq_one_letter_code
_entity_poly.pdbx_strand_id
1 'polypeptide(L)'
;MCSSDLIAITENGMGKRTEEDAYRVQGRAGKGIIAMNITEKTGKLVCLKVSEGNEDLMLIRDDGVVIRVPVDTISVISRNTQGVRLMKIDEGHRVASVALAPHNDDEPQKGGEESDGEISNANANADSAETAPSDTAENSDTLEDLR
;
A
#
# COMPACT_ATOMS: atom_id res chain seq x y z
N MET A 1 30.11 -9.52 -6.63
CA MET A 1 29.91 -8.09 -6.76
C MET A 1 28.69 -7.69 -5.99
N CYS A 2 28.89 -6.85 -5.03
CA CYS A 2 27.75 -6.34 -4.29
C CYS A 2 27.14 -5.23 -5.11
N SER A 3 25.98 -5.48 -5.63
CA SER A 3 25.25 -4.42 -6.29
C SER A 3 24.44 -3.73 -5.21
N SER A 4 24.82 -2.54 -4.90
CA SER A 4 24.03 -1.75 -3.98
C SER A 4 22.86 -1.13 -4.73
N ASP A 5 21.70 -1.19 -4.14
CA ASP A 5 20.51 -0.59 -4.71
C ASP A 5 20.06 0.58 -3.85
N LEU A 6 19.54 1.58 -4.50
CA LEU A 6 18.99 2.74 -3.82
C LEU A 6 17.48 2.56 -3.66
N ILE A 7 17.03 2.57 -2.41
CA ILE A 7 15.62 2.44 -2.08
C ILE A 7 15.03 3.82 -1.86
N ALA A 8 13.99 4.16 -2.61
CA ALA A 8 13.29 5.43 -2.48
C ALA A 8 11.86 5.16 -2.00
N ILE A 9 11.44 5.84 -0.93
CA ILE A 9 10.11 5.67 -0.34
C ILE A 9 9.42 7.02 -0.22
N THR A 10 8.15 7.06 -0.54
CA THR A 10 7.34 8.28 -0.46
C THR A 10 6.31 8.23 0.66
N GLU A 11 5.76 9.37 1.00
CA GLU A 11 4.79 9.54 2.08
C GLU A 11 3.48 8.75 1.85
N ASN A 12 3.12 8.51 0.61
CA ASN A 12 1.92 7.75 0.28
C ASN A 12 2.17 6.24 0.17
N GLY A 13 3.29 5.76 0.69
CA GLY A 13 3.59 4.33 0.74
C GLY A 13 4.05 3.73 -0.58
N MET A 14 4.43 4.56 -1.54
CA MET A 14 5.03 4.09 -2.77
C MET A 14 6.54 3.97 -2.58
N GLY A 15 7.13 2.97 -3.18
CA GLY A 15 8.56 2.78 -3.09
C GLY A 15 9.13 2.01 -4.26
N LYS A 16 10.43 2.04 -4.38
CA LYS A 16 11.12 1.30 -5.41
C LYS A 16 12.57 1.09 -5.05
N ARG A 17 13.19 0.19 -5.76
CA ARG A 17 14.61 -0.07 -5.68
C ARG A 17 15.19 0.29 -7.05
N THR A 18 16.32 0.93 -7.09
CA THR A 18 17.00 1.31 -8.34
C THR A 18 18.48 1.03 -8.19
N GLU A 19 19.08 0.39 -9.17
CA GLU A 19 20.50 0.08 -9.13
C GLU A 19 21.33 1.35 -9.02
N GLU A 20 22.37 1.29 -8.24
CA GLU A 20 23.27 2.42 -8.00
C GLU A 20 23.84 2.95 -9.32
N ASP A 21 24.14 2.07 -10.26
CA ASP A 21 24.70 2.43 -11.55
C ASP A 21 23.77 3.33 -12.38
N ALA A 22 22.49 3.38 -12.05
CA ALA A 22 21.55 4.26 -12.72
C ALA A 22 21.79 5.72 -12.35
N TYR A 23 22.62 5.97 -11.34
CA TYR A 23 22.92 7.32 -10.88
C TYR A 23 24.36 7.68 -11.27
N ARG A 24 24.49 8.61 -12.18
CA ARG A 24 25.83 9.02 -12.60
C ARG A 24 26.55 9.77 -11.50
N VAL A 25 27.84 9.58 -11.40
CA VAL A 25 28.67 10.33 -10.47
C VAL A 25 28.67 11.80 -10.89
N GLN A 26 28.49 12.68 -9.92
CA GLN A 26 28.49 14.11 -10.17
C GLN A 26 29.56 14.80 -9.33
N GLY A 27 30.13 15.85 -9.88
CA GLY A 27 31.07 16.69 -9.13
C GLY A 27 30.33 17.67 -8.23
N ARG A 28 31.09 18.52 -7.59
CA ARG A 28 30.52 19.60 -6.76
C ARG A 28 29.71 20.54 -7.64
N ALA A 29 28.71 21.13 -7.07
CA ALA A 29 27.81 22.05 -7.76
C ALA A 29 26.94 21.41 -8.84
N GLY A 30 26.81 20.09 -8.81
CA GLY A 30 25.85 19.42 -9.69
C GLY A 30 24.41 19.75 -9.29
N LYS A 31 23.50 19.70 -10.26
CA LYS A 31 22.08 20.02 -10.03
C LYS A 31 21.31 18.87 -9.39
N GLY A 32 21.96 17.75 -9.16
CA GLY A 32 21.31 16.55 -8.64
C GLY A 32 20.71 15.69 -9.77
N ILE A 33 20.18 14.57 -9.38
CA ILE A 33 19.57 13.61 -10.30
C ILE A 33 18.21 13.21 -9.73
N ILE A 34 17.20 13.17 -10.58
CA ILE A 34 15.87 12.76 -10.17
C ILE A 34 15.91 11.29 -9.80
N ALA A 35 15.58 10.99 -8.57
CA ALA A 35 15.52 9.61 -8.07
C ALA A 35 14.18 8.96 -8.30
N MET A 36 13.11 9.74 -8.30
CA MET A 36 11.75 9.22 -8.41
C MET A 36 10.84 10.27 -9.01
N ASN A 37 9.83 9.82 -9.75
CA ASN A 37 8.85 10.72 -10.33
C ASN A 37 7.79 11.02 -9.27
N ILE A 38 7.81 12.22 -8.75
CA ILE A 38 6.92 12.66 -7.69
C ILE A 38 5.62 13.21 -8.29
N THR A 39 4.51 12.65 -7.89
CA THR A 39 3.17 13.06 -8.31
C THR A 39 2.27 13.16 -7.09
N GLU A 40 1.04 13.62 -7.25
CA GLU A 40 0.08 13.65 -6.15
C GLU A 40 -0.18 12.24 -5.61
N LYS A 41 -0.10 11.24 -6.49
CA LYS A 41 -0.34 9.86 -6.11
C LYS A 41 0.79 9.29 -5.26
N THR A 42 2.02 9.66 -5.56
CA THR A 42 3.18 9.17 -4.80
C THR A 42 3.39 9.97 -3.53
N GLY A 43 3.09 11.24 -3.55
CA GLY A 43 3.42 12.15 -2.47
C GLY A 43 4.91 12.49 -2.46
N LYS A 44 5.38 13.12 -1.43
CA LYS A 44 6.77 13.57 -1.33
C LYS A 44 7.69 12.43 -0.94
N LEU A 45 8.95 12.56 -1.31
CA LEU A 45 9.96 11.58 -0.92
C LEU A 45 10.25 11.71 0.58
N VAL A 46 10.12 10.62 1.30
CA VAL A 46 10.37 10.58 2.75
C VAL A 46 11.74 10.02 3.05
N CYS A 47 12.17 9.04 2.31
CA CYS A 47 13.40 8.34 2.62
C CYS A 47 14.12 7.86 1.36
N LEU A 48 15.44 7.92 1.43
CA LEU A 48 16.32 7.39 0.42
C LEU A 48 17.43 6.62 1.15
N LYS A 49 17.53 5.34 0.92
CA LYS A 49 18.52 4.49 1.59
C LYS A 49 19.22 3.58 0.60
N VAL A 50 20.44 3.23 0.91
CA VAL A 50 21.21 2.26 0.15
C VAL A 50 21.07 0.92 0.85
N SER A 51 20.85 -0.14 0.12
CA SER A 51 20.73 -1.50 0.63
C SER A 51 21.50 -2.48 -0.25
N GLU A 52 22.02 -3.49 0.37
CA GLU A 52 22.73 -4.58 -0.32
C GLU A 52 21.76 -5.72 -0.68
N GLY A 53 20.50 -5.59 -0.33
CA GLY A 53 19.48 -6.57 -0.69
C GLY A 53 19.16 -7.61 0.37
N ASN A 54 19.99 -7.71 1.41
CA ASN A 54 19.81 -8.72 2.45
C ASN A 54 19.11 -8.19 3.68
N GLU A 55 18.38 -7.13 3.53
CA GLU A 55 17.80 -6.42 4.66
C GLU A 55 16.30 -6.38 4.54
N ASP A 56 15.65 -6.03 5.62
CA ASP A 56 14.22 -5.77 5.62
C ASP A 56 13.96 -4.29 5.78
N LEU A 57 12.96 -3.81 5.09
CA LEU A 57 12.54 -2.43 5.17
C LEU A 57 11.39 -2.33 6.14
N MET A 58 11.53 -1.48 7.14
CA MET A 58 10.47 -1.20 8.10
C MET A 58 9.86 0.14 7.78
N LEU A 59 8.58 0.15 7.42
CA LEU A 59 7.87 1.38 7.17
C LEU A 59 6.99 1.68 8.36
N ILE A 60 7.09 2.89 8.86
CA ILE A 60 6.36 3.34 10.04
C ILE A 60 5.42 4.45 9.61
N ARG A 61 4.15 4.24 9.84
CA ARG A 61 3.10 5.21 9.51
C ARG A 61 2.90 6.16 10.70
N ASP A 62 2.37 7.32 10.47
CA ASP A 62 2.18 8.37 11.51
C ASP A 62 1.19 7.97 12.61
N ASP A 63 0.34 7.01 12.38
CA ASP A 63 -0.58 6.48 13.39
C ASP A 63 0.01 5.32 14.20
N GLY A 64 1.27 4.97 13.96
CA GLY A 64 1.96 3.91 14.69
C GLY A 64 1.94 2.54 14.05
N VAL A 65 1.34 2.40 12.88
CA VAL A 65 1.35 1.13 12.16
C VAL A 65 2.74 0.91 11.57
N VAL A 66 3.33 -0.25 11.83
CA VAL A 66 4.65 -0.61 11.33
C VAL A 66 4.51 -1.87 10.48
N ILE A 67 5.07 -1.85 9.28
CA ILE A 67 5.14 -3.03 8.45
C ILE A 67 6.60 -3.34 8.13
N ARG A 68 6.89 -4.60 7.93
CA ARG A 68 8.22 -5.08 7.58
C ARG A 68 8.13 -5.74 6.21
N VAL A 69 8.96 -5.30 5.29
CA VAL A 69 8.96 -5.77 3.91
C VAL A 69 10.39 -6.17 3.54
N PRO A 70 10.61 -7.41 3.12
CA PRO A 70 11.96 -7.79 2.67
C PRO A 70 12.35 -6.97 1.45
N VAL A 71 13.55 -6.44 1.45
CA VAL A 71 14.04 -5.56 0.38
C VAL A 71 14.05 -6.28 -0.97
N ASP A 72 14.34 -7.57 -0.98
CA ASP A 72 14.40 -8.36 -2.20
C ASP A 72 13.05 -8.47 -2.92
N THR A 73 11.94 -8.27 -2.21
CA THR A 73 10.60 -8.31 -2.80
C THR A 73 10.24 -7.00 -3.50
N ILE A 74 11.01 -5.94 -3.27
CA ILE A 74 10.76 -4.64 -3.90
C ILE A 74 11.31 -4.67 -5.32
N SER A 75 10.48 -4.27 -6.28
CA SER A 75 10.89 -4.29 -7.68
C SER A 75 12.04 -3.33 -7.97
N VAL A 76 13.03 -3.82 -8.73
CA VAL A 76 14.12 -2.99 -9.21
C VAL A 76 13.64 -2.33 -10.51
N ILE A 77 13.54 -1.03 -10.51
CA ILE A 77 13.03 -0.28 -11.65
C ILE A 77 13.82 1.02 -11.83
N SER A 78 13.70 1.60 -13.02
CA SER A 78 14.47 2.78 -13.37
C SER A 78 14.12 4.01 -12.53
N ARG A 79 15.03 4.99 -12.56
CA ARG A 79 14.91 6.20 -11.74
C ARG A 79 13.63 6.98 -12.00
N ASN A 80 13.29 7.17 -13.25
CA ASN A 80 12.19 8.08 -13.61
C ASN A 80 10.84 7.37 -13.61
N THR A 81 10.49 6.76 -12.49
CA THR A 81 9.24 6.03 -12.30
C THR A 81 8.60 6.40 -10.97
N GLN A 82 7.33 6.07 -10.81
CA GLN A 82 6.58 6.34 -9.58
C GLN A 82 6.77 5.27 -8.51
N GLY A 83 7.36 4.15 -8.86
CA GLY A 83 7.52 3.04 -7.94
C GLY A 83 6.26 2.17 -7.84
N VAL A 84 6.29 1.26 -6.88
CA VAL A 84 5.18 0.35 -6.60
C VAL A 84 4.66 0.62 -5.20
N ARG A 85 3.45 0.17 -4.92
CA ARG A 85 2.88 0.37 -3.59
C ARG A 85 3.47 -0.66 -2.64
N LEU A 86 4.11 -0.20 -1.60
CA LEU A 86 4.67 -1.05 -0.54
C LEU A 86 3.75 -1.12 0.67
N MET A 87 3.02 -0.04 0.92
CA MET A 87 2.11 0.05 2.05
C MET A 87 0.84 0.77 1.63
N LYS A 88 -0.30 0.29 2.10
CA LYS A 88 -1.55 0.97 1.85
C LYS A 88 -1.66 2.10 2.87
N ILE A 89 -1.87 3.29 2.40
CA ILE A 89 -2.02 4.46 3.25
C ILE A 89 -3.45 4.96 3.08
N ASP A 90 -4.13 5.12 4.19
CA ASP A 90 -5.49 5.64 4.19
C ASP A 90 -5.45 7.18 4.17
N GLU A 91 -6.57 7.79 3.81
CA GLU A 91 -6.62 9.23 3.71
C GLU A 91 -6.28 9.89 5.04
N GLY A 92 -5.45 10.89 4.98
CA GLY A 92 -5.02 11.62 6.18
C GLY A 92 -3.79 11.06 6.85
N HIS A 93 -3.31 9.91 6.44
CA HIS A 93 -2.11 9.29 6.99
C HIS A 93 -0.95 9.31 5.99
N ARG A 94 0.25 9.06 6.48
CA ARG A 94 1.45 9.05 5.65
C ARG A 94 2.55 8.24 6.31
N VAL A 95 3.53 7.85 5.52
CA VAL A 95 4.72 7.22 6.06
C VAL A 95 5.49 8.27 6.82
N ALA A 96 5.73 8.02 8.08
CA ALA A 96 6.44 8.96 8.96
C ALA A 96 7.93 8.70 8.97
N SER A 97 8.32 7.44 8.93
CA SER A 97 9.74 7.06 9.01
C SER A 97 9.97 5.72 8.31
N VAL A 98 11.21 5.48 7.95
CA VAL A 98 11.62 4.23 7.32
C VAL A 98 12.98 3.81 7.89
N ALA A 99 13.12 2.55 8.21
CA ALA A 99 14.36 2.00 8.73
C ALA A 99 14.73 0.72 7.99
N LEU A 100 16.00 0.40 7.95
CA LEU A 100 16.49 -0.88 7.46
C LEU A 100 16.86 -1.74 8.67
N ALA A 101 16.48 -2.99 8.63
CA ALA A 101 16.80 -3.96 9.67
C ALA A 101 17.43 -5.19 9.03
N PRO A 102 18.30 -5.88 9.72
CA PRO A 102 18.88 -7.11 9.18
C PRO A 102 17.76 -8.13 8.96
N HIS A 103 17.87 -8.86 7.89
CA HIS A 103 16.92 -9.93 7.61
C HIS A 103 17.25 -11.10 8.53
N ASN A 104 16.28 -11.48 9.35
CA ASN A 104 16.45 -12.63 10.23
C ASN A 104 15.51 -13.73 9.74
N ASP A 105 16.09 -14.80 9.26
CA ASP A 105 15.31 -15.91 8.74
C ASP A 105 14.51 -16.65 9.82
N ASP A 106 14.82 -16.36 11.07
CA ASP A 106 14.22 -17.10 12.18
C ASP A 106 12.85 -16.58 12.66
N GLU A 107 12.40 -15.46 12.17
CA GLU A 107 11.07 -15.03 12.57
C GLU A 107 10.05 -15.44 11.53
N PRO A 108 9.03 -16.16 11.93
CA PRO A 108 7.94 -16.46 11.03
C PRO A 108 7.34 -15.10 10.66
N GLN A 109 7.39 -14.84 9.40
CA GLN A 109 6.75 -13.67 8.89
C GLN A 109 5.29 -13.75 9.22
N LYS A 110 4.95 -13.18 10.33
CA LYS A 110 3.57 -12.86 10.49
C LYS A 110 3.41 -11.67 9.59
N GLY A 111 3.23 -11.99 8.38
CA GLY A 111 2.75 -10.98 7.51
C GLY A 111 1.55 -10.40 8.19
N GLY A 112 1.61 -9.16 8.38
CA GLY A 112 0.43 -8.53 8.80
C GLY A 112 -0.52 -8.64 7.69
N GLU A 113 -1.12 -9.78 7.63
CA GLU A 113 -2.24 -9.80 6.91
C GLU A 113 -3.17 -9.09 7.74
N GLU A 114 -3.33 -7.94 7.47
CA GLU A 114 -4.53 -7.46 7.84
C GLU A 114 -5.44 -8.19 7.05
N SER A 115 -5.77 -9.21 7.55
CA SER A 115 -6.96 -9.69 7.10
C SER A 115 -7.90 -8.62 7.37
N ASP A 116 -8.24 -7.98 6.47
CA ASP A 116 -9.47 -7.42 6.44
C ASP A 116 -10.32 -8.52 6.88
N GLY A 117 -10.56 -8.45 8.05
CA GLY A 117 -11.37 -9.39 8.59
C GLY A 117 -12.61 -9.44 7.92
N GLU A 118 -12.54 -9.95 6.84
CA GLU A 118 -13.66 -10.11 6.29
C GLU A 118 -14.32 -11.07 6.95
N ILE A 119 -15.00 -10.72 7.77
CA ILE A 119 -15.77 -11.53 8.37
C ILE A 119 -16.81 -11.83 7.53
N SER A 120 -16.56 -12.50 6.74
CA SER A 120 -17.61 -12.92 6.05
C SER A 120 -18.36 -13.71 6.88
N ASN A 121 -19.03 -13.21 7.56
CA ASN A 121 -19.77 -13.87 8.20
C ASN A 121 -20.77 -14.35 7.53
N ALA A 122 -20.53 -14.89 7.01
CA ALA A 122 -21.36 -15.40 6.31
C ALA A 122 -22.45 -15.97 6.89
N ASN A 123 -22.79 -15.90 7.60
CA ASN A 123 -23.67 -16.54 7.95
C ASN A 123 -24.75 -16.34 7.56
N ALA A 124 -24.91 -16.17 7.09
CA ALA A 124 -25.80 -16.01 6.65
C ALA A 124 -26.82 -16.72 6.72
N ASN A 125 -27.23 -17.02 7.09
CA ASN A 125 -28.08 -17.70 7.11
C ASN A 125 -29.15 -17.23 6.80
N ALA A 126 -29.32 -16.94 6.43
CA ALA A 126 -30.17 -16.59 6.15
C ALA A 126 -31.21 -16.88 5.92
N ASP A 127 -31.67 -17.10 6.06
CA ASP A 127 -32.59 -17.43 5.90
C ASP A 127 -33.52 -16.81 5.65
N SER A 128 -33.91 -16.73 5.57
CA SER A 128 -34.67 -16.39 5.47
C SER A 128 -35.52 -15.79 5.11
N ALA A 129 -35.85 -15.66 4.95
CA ALA A 129 -36.54 -15.14 4.66
C ALA A 129 -37.49 -14.85 4.25
N GLU A 130 -38.01 -14.85 4.21
CA GLU A 130 -38.83 -14.68 3.89
C GLU A 130 -39.52 -13.92 3.54
N THR A 131 -40.07 -13.72 3.28
CA THR A 131 -40.63 -13.15 2.90
C THR A 131 -41.62 -12.53 2.68
N ALA A 132 -42.04 -12.15 2.52
CA ALA A 132 -42.78 -11.51 2.37
C ALA A 132 -43.77 -11.27 1.79
N PRO A 133 -44.43 -11.09 1.76
CA PRO A 133 -45.20 -10.90 1.23
C PRO A 133 -45.94 -10.05 0.73
N SER A 134 -46.36 -9.86 0.51
CA SER A 134 -46.96 -9.20 0.08
C SER A 134 -47.98 -8.75 -0.12
N ASP A 135 -48.46 -8.52 -0.15
CA ASP A 135 -49.21 -8.17 -0.39
C ASP A 135 -49.92 -7.49 -0.95
N THR A 136 -50.33 -7.31 -1.17
CA THR A 136 -50.82 -6.78 -1.67
C THR A 136 -51.81 -6.14 -1.87
N ALA A 137 -52.16 -5.85 -1.90
CA ALA A 137 -52.86 -5.26 -2.08
C ALA A 137 -53.82 -4.89 -2.66
N GLU A 138 -54.20 -4.80 -2.82
CA GLU A 138 -54.90 -4.52 -3.33
C GLU A 138 -55.70 -3.76 -3.50
N ASN A 139 -56.17 -3.37 -3.66
CA ASN A 139 -56.79 -2.81 -3.92
C ASN A 139 -57.71 -2.31 -4.38
N SER A 140 -58.07 -2.19 -4.52
CA SER A 140 -58.72 -1.76 -4.89
C SER A 140 -59.61 -1.15 -5.21
N ASP A 141 -60.06 -0.86 -5.32
CA ASP A 141 -60.70 -0.46 -5.63
C ASP A 141 -61.52 0.16 -6.06
N THR A 142 -61.96 0.43 -6.24
CA THR A 142 -62.49 0.90 -6.64
C THR A 142 -63.45 1.56 -6.90
N LEU A 143 -63.96 1.93 -6.97
CA LEU A 143 -64.64 2.39 -7.26
C LEU A 143 -65.54 2.91 -7.75
N GLU A 144 -65.93 3.16 -7.92
CA GLU A 144 -66.58 3.53 -8.38
C GLU A 144 -67.48 4.17 -8.59
N ASP A 145 -68.06 4.54 -8.69
CA ASP A 145 -68.67 4.99 -9.02
C ASP A 145 -69.44 5.69 -9.38
N LEU A 146 -69.88 6.04 -9.48
CA LEU A 146 -70.43 6.55 -9.84
C LEU A 146 -71.47 7.15 -10.28
N ARG A 147 -71.72 7.50 -10.49
CA ARG A 147 -72.66 8.08 -10.90
C ARG A 147 -72.90 9.20 -10.96
#